data_f78a6c157908f13ce975747d56185d90
#
_entry.id   f78a6c157908f13ce975747d56185d90
#
_cell.length_a   1.000
_cell.length_b   1.000
_cell.length_c   1.000
_cell.angle_alpha   90.00
_cell.angle_beta   90.00
_cell.angle_gamma   90.00
#
_symmetry.space_group_name_H-M   'P 1'
#
loop_
_entity.id
_entity.type
_entity.pdbx_description
1 polymer ?
#
loop_
_entity_poly.entity_id
_entity_poly.type
_entity_poly.pdbx_seq_one_letter_code
_entity_poly.pdbx_strand_id
1 'polypeptide(L)'
;MYIPLEYRSISLSIALFFLMDVLLRIFVEGIQLFFSDIVNSIDAVITVVTLLIDFTYISNDLEVFKDIPSLIVFLRSLRLVILMRIFHLVHQKRHLEKLTRRMVSGNKRRYKKDGFDLDLTYITGRIIAMSFPSSGQQAFFRNPIQEVVRFLDTKHRNHYRVYNLCSEKAYDPKYFHYQVHRLMVDDHNVPSLSEMVEFSKEVQKWMAEDDKNITAIHCMGGKGRTGTMACAYLIACGIFKTAEESLRYFGERRTDKTTSNKFQGVETPSQSRYVGYFADVKNIYNLTLPPRNLLVIRKIVIYSIHGVGKGNGDDLQVQIIMLQKIVFFCSASTNCRIVHDVERDRVIIHLSSCPPLHDDVKVRFLSSALPKYYDNCPFFFWFHTSFIQNNRLYLSRDKLDNPHKPKMWKIYRPEFAVEIYFDAIDQVVADP
;
A
#
# COMPACT_ATOMS: atom_id res chain seq x y z
N MET A 1 -58.86 -12.51 4.72
CA MET A 1 -58.16 -11.38 5.41
C MET A 1 -57.36 -10.64 4.36
N TYR A 2 -57.72 -9.37 4.09
CA TYR A 2 -57.11 -8.55 3.06
C TYR A 2 -55.71 -8.08 3.55
N ILE A 3 -54.63 -8.41 2.82
CA ILE A 3 -53.31 -7.95 3.15
C ILE A 3 -53.11 -6.55 2.53
N PRO A 4 -52.85 -5.51 3.35
CA PRO A 4 -52.65 -4.15 2.84
C PRO A 4 -51.53 -4.06 1.79
N LEU A 5 -51.69 -3.18 0.81
CA LEU A 5 -50.76 -2.97 -0.30
C LEU A 5 -49.33 -2.66 0.18
N GLU A 6 -49.22 -1.99 1.32
CA GLU A 6 -47.94 -1.66 1.95
C GLU A 6 -47.10 -2.89 2.28
N TYR A 7 -47.69 -3.94 2.83
CA TYR A 7 -47.01 -5.19 3.14
C TYR A 7 -46.61 -5.95 1.87
N ARG A 8 -47.40 -5.85 0.79
CA ARG A 8 -47.08 -6.47 -0.51
C ARG A 8 -45.88 -5.78 -1.16
N SER A 9 -45.82 -4.45 -1.08
CA SER A 9 -44.70 -3.64 -1.61
C SER A 9 -43.40 -3.91 -0.86
N ILE A 10 -43.46 -4.06 0.47
CA ILE A 10 -42.30 -4.42 1.30
C ILE A 10 -41.78 -5.80 0.95
N SER A 11 -42.72 -6.79 0.79
CA SER A 11 -42.33 -8.17 0.41
C SER A 11 -41.62 -8.21 -0.94
N LEU A 12 -42.15 -7.52 -1.95
CA LEU A 12 -41.54 -7.41 -3.28
C LEU A 12 -40.15 -6.74 -3.21
N SER A 13 -40.03 -5.65 -2.43
CA SER A 13 -38.75 -4.95 -2.26
C SER A 13 -37.67 -5.87 -1.67
N ILE A 14 -38.04 -6.69 -0.69
CA ILE A 14 -37.15 -7.69 -0.09
C ILE A 14 -36.78 -8.78 -1.11
N ALA A 15 -37.74 -9.27 -1.91
CA ALA A 15 -37.48 -10.27 -2.93
C ALA A 15 -36.54 -9.76 -4.04
N LEU A 16 -36.70 -8.51 -4.47
CA LEU A 16 -35.80 -7.84 -5.42
C LEU A 16 -34.39 -7.65 -4.85
N PHE A 17 -34.26 -7.30 -3.59
CA PHE A 17 -32.95 -7.20 -2.93
C PHE A 17 -32.22 -8.54 -2.94
N PHE A 18 -32.94 -9.63 -2.67
CA PHE A 18 -32.36 -10.96 -2.71
C PHE A 18 -31.99 -11.44 -4.13
N LEU A 19 -32.79 -11.04 -5.13
CA LEU A 19 -32.41 -11.30 -6.53
C LEU A 19 -31.10 -10.60 -6.90
N MET A 20 -30.94 -9.34 -6.51
CA MET A 20 -29.71 -8.60 -6.72
C MET A 20 -28.52 -9.29 -6.04
N ASP A 21 -28.67 -9.79 -4.82
CA ASP A 21 -27.62 -10.54 -4.12
C ASP A 21 -27.22 -11.80 -4.88
N VAL A 22 -28.19 -12.60 -5.35
CA VAL A 22 -27.91 -13.80 -6.15
C VAL A 22 -27.18 -13.47 -7.44
N LEU A 23 -27.62 -12.42 -8.17
CA LEU A 23 -26.98 -11.98 -9.41
C LEU A 23 -25.54 -11.50 -9.19
N LEU A 24 -25.29 -10.75 -8.14
CA LEU A 24 -23.95 -10.30 -7.77
C LEU A 24 -23.04 -11.48 -7.44
N ARG A 25 -23.53 -12.49 -6.74
CA ARG A 25 -22.75 -13.72 -6.46
C ARG A 25 -22.42 -14.50 -7.72
N ILE A 26 -23.39 -14.67 -8.60
CA ILE A 26 -23.16 -15.32 -9.91
C ILE A 26 -22.11 -14.55 -10.72
N PHE A 27 -22.16 -13.23 -10.70
CA PHE A 27 -21.18 -12.39 -11.39
C PHE A 27 -19.77 -12.51 -10.81
N VAL A 28 -19.62 -12.55 -9.47
CA VAL A 28 -18.33 -12.62 -8.77
C VAL A 28 -17.72 -14.02 -8.80
N GLU A 29 -18.53 -15.06 -8.61
CA GLU A 29 -18.05 -16.45 -8.53
C GLU A 29 -18.00 -17.15 -9.88
N GLY A 30 -18.76 -16.67 -10.85
CA GLY A 30 -18.97 -17.32 -12.13
C GLY A 30 -20.06 -18.41 -12.07
N ILE A 31 -20.81 -18.55 -13.17
CA ILE A 31 -22.00 -19.41 -13.25
C ILE A 31 -21.69 -20.85 -12.84
N GLN A 32 -20.58 -21.42 -13.31
CA GLN A 32 -20.23 -22.82 -13.03
C GLN A 32 -19.90 -23.09 -11.57
N LEU A 33 -19.18 -22.20 -10.92
CA LEU A 33 -18.83 -22.31 -9.50
C LEU A 33 -20.03 -22.09 -8.60
N PHE A 34 -20.87 -21.10 -8.92
CA PHE A 34 -22.08 -20.82 -8.17
C PHE A 34 -23.04 -22.00 -8.12
N PHE A 35 -23.35 -22.63 -9.27
CA PHE A 35 -24.27 -23.78 -9.36
C PHE A 35 -23.64 -25.14 -9.00
N SER A 36 -22.33 -25.20 -8.78
CA SER A 36 -21.68 -26.39 -8.21
C SER A 36 -22.00 -26.58 -6.74
N ASP A 37 -22.41 -25.54 -6.03
CA ASP A 37 -22.87 -25.61 -4.65
C ASP A 37 -24.39 -25.79 -4.61
N ILE A 38 -24.85 -26.90 -4.06
CA ILE A 38 -26.26 -27.26 -3.90
C ILE A 38 -27.01 -26.18 -3.11
N VAL A 39 -26.40 -25.59 -2.08
CA VAL A 39 -27.01 -24.54 -1.24
C VAL A 39 -27.25 -23.27 -2.06
N ASN A 40 -26.30 -22.85 -2.89
CA ASN A 40 -26.45 -21.69 -3.78
C ASN A 40 -27.55 -21.94 -4.84
N SER A 41 -27.64 -23.17 -5.36
CA SER A 41 -28.66 -23.54 -6.35
C SER A 41 -30.06 -23.49 -5.72
N ILE A 42 -30.24 -24.04 -4.52
CA ILE A 42 -31.50 -24.01 -3.77
C ILE A 42 -31.88 -22.54 -3.46
N ASP A 43 -30.92 -21.70 -3.05
CA ASP A 43 -31.12 -20.29 -2.75
C ASP A 43 -31.61 -19.50 -3.98
N ALA A 44 -31.03 -19.76 -5.15
CA ALA A 44 -31.46 -19.16 -6.41
C ALA A 44 -32.90 -19.56 -6.77
N VAL A 45 -33.23 -20.85 -6.64
CA VAL A 45 -34.61 -21.37 -6.93
C VAL A 45 -35.63 -20.73 -5.99
N ILE A 46 -35.37 -20.67 -4.68
CA ILE A 46 -36.26 -20.05 -3.68
C ILE A 46 -36.44 -18.56 -4.00
N THR A 47 -35.39 -17.86 -4.43
CA THR A 47 -35.47 -16.45 -4.79
C THR A 47 -36.41 -16.22 -5.99
N VAL A 48 -36.25 -17.01 -7.04
CA VAL A 48 -37.10 -16.91 -8.25
C VAL A 48 -38.56 -17.24 -7.92
N VAL A 49 -38.81 -18.33 -7.18
CA VAL A 49 -40.15 -18.73 -6.78
C VAL A 49 -40.82 -17.64 -5.93
N THR A 50 -40.12 -17.09 -4.94
CA THR A 50 -40.66 -16.02 -4.07
C THR A 50 -41.00 -14.77 -4.89
N LEU A 51 -40.11 -14.38 -5.82
CA LEU A 51 -40.33 -13.21 -6.70
C LEU A 51 -41.57 -13.41 -7.60
N LEU A 52 -41.73 -14.60 -8.18
CA LEU A 52 -42.90 -14.91 -9.01
C LEU A 52 -44.22 -14.84 -8.22
N ILE A 53 -44.20 -15.35 -6.98
CA ILE A 53 -45.40 -15.29 -6.08
C ILE A 53 -45.69 -13.83 -5.74
N ASP A 54 -44.72 -13.03 -5.34
CA ASP A 54 -44.94 -11.62 -5.00
C ASP A 54 -45.41 -10.80 -6.22
N PHE A 55 -44.86 -11.07 -7.40
CA PHE A 55 -45.26 -10.41 -8.64
C PHE A 55 -46.70 -10.76 -9.03
N THR A 56 -47.10 -12.05 -8.98
CA THR A 56 -48.46 -12.50 -9.26
C THR A 56 -49.46 -11.93 -8.26
N TYR A 57 -49.06 -11.74 -7.00
CA TYR A 57 -49.91 -11.22 -5.94
C TYR A 57 -50.14 -9.69 -6.06
N ILE A 58 -49.22 -8.96 -6.69
CA ILE A 58 -49.36 -7.52 -6.96
C ILE A 58 -50.13 -7.28 -8.26
N SER A 59 -49.87 -8.12 -9.31
CA SER A 59 -50.44 -7.92 -10.65
C SER A 59 -51.92 -8.28 -10.76
N ASN A 60 -52.39 -9.22 -9.94
CA ASN A 60 -53.73 -9.72 -10.00
C ASN A 60 -54.45 -9.45 -8.67
N ASP A 61 -55.49 -8.58 -8.72
CA ASP A 61 -56.45 -8.41 -7.64
C ASP A 61 -57.37 -9.67 -7.60
N LEU A 62 -56.78 -10.85 -7.36
CA LEU A 62 -57.45 -12.13 -7.42
C LEU A 62 -58.31 -12.31 -6.19
N GLU A 63 -59.62 -12.03 -6.33
CA GLU A 63 -60.66 -12.50 -5.42
C GLU A 63 -60.68 -14.02 -5.23
N VAL A 64 -60.01 -14.76 -6.11
CA VAL A 64 -59.94 -16.25 -6.17
C VAL A 64 -59.20 -16.86 -4.97
N PHE A 65 -58.41 -16.13 -4.21
CA PHE A 65 -57.61 -16.64 -3.09
C PHE A 65 -58.23 -16.39 -1.70
N LYS A 66 -59.48 -15.96 -1.61
CA LYS A 66 -60.14 -15.69 -0.33
C LYS A 66 -60.33 -16.91 0.58
N ASP A 67 -60.26 -18.11 0.04
CA ASP A 67 -60.67 -19.33 0.75
C ASP A 67 -59.58 -20.40 1.01
N ILE A 68 -58.24 -20.05 0.91
CA ILE A 68 -57.21 -21.06 1.12
C ILE A 68 -56.41 -20.78 2.40
N PRO A 69 -56.80 -21.36 3.56
CA PRO A 69 -56.00 -21.32 4.79
C PRO A 69 -54.57 -21.90 4.61
N SER A 70 -54.42 -22.86 3.66
CA SER A 70 -53.10 -23.45 3.30
C SER A 70 -52.10 -22.49 2.71
N LEU A 71 -52.56 -21.40 2.01
CA LEU A 71 -51.68 -20.38 1.46
C LEU A 71 -51.02 -19.52 2.58
N ILE A 72 -51.77 -19.28 3.65
CA ILE A 72 -51.25 -18.52 4.83
C ILE A 72 -50.23 -19.36 5.56
N VAL A 73 -50.40 -20.66 5.66
CA VAL A 73 -49.44 -21.58 6.26
C VAL A 73 -48.15 -21.67 5.38
N PHE A 74 -48.31 -21.71 4.06
CA PHE A 74 -47.21 -21.69 3.12
C PHE A 74 -46.40 -20.36 3.19
N LEU A 75 -47.09 -19.24 3.29
CA LEU A 75 -46.42 -17.91 3.49
C LEU A 75 -45.71 -17.80 4.84
N ARG A 76 -46.24 -18.44 5.89
CA ARG A 76 -45.53 -18.53 7.18
C ARG A 76 -44.30 -19.43 7.11
N SER A 77 -44.37 -20.53 6.34
CA SER A 77 -43.20 -21.39 6.08
C SER A 77 -42.15 -20.69 5.26
N LEU A 78 -42.55 -19.82 4.31
CA LEU A 78 -41.63 -18.94 3.59
C LEU A 78 -40.90 -17.95 4.51
N ARG A 79 -41.52 -17.48 5.59
CA ARG A 79 -40.84 -16.68 6.62
C ARG A 79 -39.74 -17.44 7.35
N LEU A 80 -39.91 -18.73 7.59
CA LEU A 80 -38.84 -19.57 8.13
C LEU A 80 -37.66 -19.70 7.16
N VAL A 81 -37.96 -19.81 5.86
CA VAL A 81 -36.94 -19.79 4.81
C VAL A 81 -36.17 -18.45 4.77
N ILE A 82 -36.88 -17.34 4.98
CA ILE A 82 -36.24 -16.00 5.10
C ILE A 82 -35.30 -15.96 6.33
N LEU A 83 -35.72 -16.54 7.45
CA LEU A 83 -34.86 -16.64 8.64
C LEU A 83 -33.62 -17.51 8.39
N MET A 84 -33.78 -18.69 7.76
CA MET A 84 -32.64 -19.53 7.33
C MET A 84 -31.72 -18.75 6.37
N ARG A 85 -32.29 -17.89 5.51
CA ARG A 85 -31.53 -17.02 4.61
C ARG A 85 -30.73 -15.96 5.36
N ILE A 86 -31.25 -15.37 6.43
CA ILE A 86 -30.51 -14.45 7.29
C ILE A 86 -29.30 -15.16 7.91
N PHE A 87 -29.45 -16.38 8.40
CA PHE A 87 -28.35 -17.22 8.87
C PHE A 87 -27.32 -17.50 7.76
N HIS A 88 -27.79 -17.78 6.56
CA HIS A 88 -26.94 -17.96 5.39
C HIS A 88 -26.17 -16.69 5.01
N LEU A 89 -26.82 -15.51 5.05
CA LEU A 89 -26.18 -14.20 4.83
C LEU A 89 -25.07 -13.92 5.85
N VAL A 90 -25.26 -14.30 7.12
CA VAL A 90 -24.19 -14.16 8.14
C VAL A 90 -23.01 -15.08 7.82
N HIS A 91 -23.27 -16.29 7.33
CA HIS A 91 -22.22 -17.19 6.87
C HIS A 91 -21.52 -16.66 5.63
N GLN A 92 -22.27 -16.11 4.67
CA GLN A 92 -21.74 -15.48 3.46
C GLN A 92 -20.94 -14.21 3.74
N LYS A 93 -21.29 -13.43 4.77
CA LYS A 93 -20.49 -12.27 5.19
C LYS A 93 -19.04 -12.67 5.43
N ARG A 94 -18.80 -13.78 6.12
CA ARG A 94 -17.45 -14.32 6.35
C ARG A 94 -16.75 -14.71 5.04
N HIS A 95 -17.50 -15.28 4.11
CA HIS A 95 -16.96 -15.64 2.79
C HIS A 95 -16.61 -14.37 1.98
N LEU A 96 -17.51 -13.41 1.95
CA LEU A 96 -17.31 -12.11 1.28
C LEU A 96 -16.09 -11.36 1.87
N GLU A 97 -15.97 -11.34 3.19
CA GLU A 97 -14.79 -10.75 3.86
C GLU A 97 -13.48 -11.43 3.40
N LYS A 98 -13.46 -12.77 3.32
CA LYS A 98 -12.29 -13.51 2.85
C LYS A 98 -11.97 -13.18 1.39
N LEU A 99 -12.98 -13.13 0.52
CA LEU A 99 -12.80 -12.76 -0.90
C LEU A 99 -12.28 -11.32 -1.03
N THR A 100 -12.90 -10.37 -0.33
CA THR A 100 -12.49 -8.97 -0.36
C THR A 100 -11.04 -8.80 0.14
N ARG A 101 -10.66 -9.48 1.21
CA ARG A 101 -9.27 -9.47 1.71
C ARG A 101 -8.28 -10.04 0.69
N ARG A 102 -8.68 -11.08 -0.05
CA ARG A 102 -7.85 -11.65 -1.13
C ARG A 102 -7.71 -10.67 -2.29
N MET A 103 -8.78 -10.01 -2.70
CA MET A 103 -8.75 -9.00 -3.76
C MET A 103 -7.85 -7.82 -3.37
N VAL A 104 -7.97 -7.31 -2.15
CA VAL A 104 -7.13 -6.22 -1.63
C VAL A 104 -5.66 -6.63 -1.48
N SER A 105 -5.40 -7.91 -1.19
CA SER A 105 -4.03 -8.43 -1.17
C SER A 105 -3.35 -8.37 -2.54
N GLY A 106 -4.11 -8.41 -3.65
CA GLY A 106 -3.56 -8.41 -5.01
C GLY A 106 -2.60 -9.59 -5.22
N ASN A 107 -1.40 -9.30 -5.71
CA ASN A 107 -0.37 -10.32 -5.97
C ASN A 107 0.47 -10.69 -4.73
N LYS A 108 0.10 -10.24 -3.53
CA LYS A 108 0.82 -10.60 -2.31
C LYS A 108 0.50 -12.03 -1.88
N ARG A 109 1.53 -12.78 -1.49
CA ARG A 109 1.36 -14.11 -0.94
C ARG A 109 0.69 -14.04 0.43
N ARG A 110 -0.25 -14.94 0.66
CA ARG A 110 -1.00 -15.04 1.90
C ARG A 110 -0.62 -16.32 2.67
N TYR A 111 -0.63 -16.24 3.98
CA TYR A 111 -0.53 -17.41 4.84
C TYR A 111 -1.89 -18.10 4.95
N LYS A 112 -2.03 -19.29 4.36
CA LYS A 112 -3.27 -20.07 4.29
C LYS A 112 -3.07 -21.48 4.87
N LYS A 113 -2.67 -21.55 6.13
CA LYS A 113 -2.40 -22.81 6.83
C LYS A 113 -2.95 -22.74 8.25
N ASP A 114 -3.17 -23.90 8.87
CA ASP A 114 -3.55 -24.06 10.29
C ASP A 114 -4.76 -23.22 10.70
N GLY A 115 -5.75 -23.10 9.83
CA GLY A 115 -6.97 -22.31 10.09
C GLY A 115 -6.81 -20.81 9.98
N PHE A 116 -5.68 -20.32 9.43
CA PHE A 116 -5.45 -18.89 9.17
C PHE A 116 -5.53 -18.57 7.68
N ASP A 117 -6.03 -17.38 7.34
CA ASP A 117 -5.94 -16.78 6.00
C ASP A 117 -5.59 -15.30 6.17
N LEU A 118 -4.29 -15.01 6.25
CA LEU A 118 -3.75 -13.68 6.54
C LEU A 118 -2.87 -13.17 5.39
N ASP A 119 -2.94 -11.87 5.12
CA ASP A 119 -1.98 -11.17 4.26
C ASP A 119 -0.66 -11.01 5.01
N LEU A 120 0.05 -12.09 5.11
CA LEU A 120 1.27 -12.29 5.88
C LEU A 120 2.15 -13.31 5.16
N THR A 121 3.45 -13.03 5.12
CA THR A 121 4.44 -13.88 4.45
C THR A 121 5.70 -13.99 5.31
N TYR A 122 6.20 -15.19 5.50
CA TYR A 122 7.54 -15.41 6.02
C TYR A 122 8.57 -15.11 4.92
N ILE A 123 9.30 -14.01 5.08
CA ILE A 123 10.40 -13.65 4.19
C ILE A 123 11.59 -14.59 4.45
N THR A 124 11.91 -14.77 5.71
CA THR A 124 12.77 -15.86 6.22
C THR A 124 12.03 -16.62 7.30
N GLY A 125 12.60 -17.68 7.86
CA GLY A 125 11.98 -18.39 8.99
C GLY A 125 11.69 -17.49 10.20
N ARG A 126 12.37 -16.34 10.32
CA ARG A 126 12.30 -15.44 11.48
C ARG A 126 11.86 -14.01 11.16
N ILE A 127 11.65 -13.68 9.87
CA ILE A 127 11.16 -12.36 9.43
C ILE A 127 9.81 -12.51 8.74
N ILE A 128 8.81 -11.83 9.25
CA ILE A 128 7.45 -11.77 8.69
C ILE A 128 7.19 -10.38 8.10
N ALA A 129 6.68 -10.34 6.89
CA ALA A 129 6.11 -9.15 6.26
C ALA A 129 4.59 -9.31 6.17
N MET A 130 3.84 -8.32 6.64
CA MET A 130 2.38 -8.37 6.62
C MET A 130 1.75 -7.01 6.30
N SER A 131 0.48 -7.01 5.89
CA SER A 131 -0.31 -5.79 5.81
C SER A 131 -0.79 -5.35 7.19
N PHE A 132 -1.23 -4.09 7.30
CA PHE A 132 -1.66 -3.46 8.55
C PHE A 132 -2.73 -4.29 9.28
N PRO A 133 -2.54 -4.66 10.56
CA PRO A 133 -3.56 -5.29 11.37
C PRO A 133 -4.62 -4.26 11.76
N SER A 134 -5.86 -4.49 11.34
CA SER A 134 -6.95 -3.52 11.43
C SER A 134 -8.09 -4.02 12.32
N SER A 135 -8.78 -3.07 12.93
CA SER A 135 -10.03 -3.29 13.69
C SER A 135 -11.22 -2.60 13.01
N GLY A 136 -12.43 -2.88 13.49
CA GLY A 136 -13.66 -2.26 13.01
C GLY A 136 -13.93 -2.53 11.53
N GLN A 137 -14.45 -1.54 10.82
CA GLN A 137 -14.82 -1.67 9.39
C GLN A 137 -13.65 -2.05 8.48
N GLN A 138 -12.44 -1.64 8.81
CA GLN A 138 -11.26 -1.97 8.01
C GLN A 138 -10.83 -3.43 8.11
N ALA A 139 -11.19 -4.14 9.16
CA ALA A 139 -10.96 -5.57 9.28
C ALA A 139 -11.74 -6.38 8.22
N PHE A 140 -12.75 -5.78 7.59
CA PHE A 140 -13.49 -6.40 6.51
C PHE A 140 -12.62 -6.72 5.30
N PHE A 141 -11.71 -5.81 4.93
CA PHE A 141 -10.86 -5.93 3.73
C PHE A 141 -9.34 -5.95 4.03
N ARG A 142 -8.92 -5.87 5.30
CA ARG A 142 -7.53 -5.99 5.75
C ARG A 142 -7.37 -7.15 6.74
N ASN A 143 -6.15 -7.38 7.21
CA ASN A 143 -5.89 -8.35 8.28
C ASN A 143 -6.65 -7.97 9.55
N PRO A 144 -7.57 -8.79 10.06
CA PRO A 144 -8.17 -8.53 11.36
C PRO A 144 -7.10 -8.60 12.45
N ILE A 145 -6.99 -7.56 13.28
CA ILE A 145 -5.95 -7.50 14.30
C ILE A 145 -6.01 -8.69 15.27
N GLN A 146 -7.21 -9.11 15.65
CA GLN A 146 -7.40 -10.26 16.55
C GLN A 146 -6.89 -11.57 15.93
N GLU A 147 -7.04 -11.76 14.61
CA GLU A 147 -6.52 -12.93 13.92
C GLU A 147 -4.99 -12.90 13.81
N VAL A 148 -4.40 -11.70 13.64
CA VAL A 148 -2.94 -11.53 13.64
C VAL A 148 -2.37 -11.82 15.03
N VAL A 149 -3.00 -11.32 16.08
CA VAL A 149 -2.63 -11.63 17.48
C VAL A 149 -2.73 -13.13 17.73
N ARG A 150 -3.88 -13.75 17.39
CA ARG A 150 -4.07 -15.20 17.52
C ARG A 150 -2.98 -15.98 16.80
N PHE A 151 -2.61 -15.55 15.59
CA PHE A 151 -1.54 -16.17 14.82
C PHE A 151 -0.18 -16.08 15.55
N LEU A 152 0.21 -14.89 15.96
CA LEU A 152 1.50 -14.67 16.63
C LEU A 152 1.57 -15.37 18.00
N ASP A 153 0.50 -15.33 18.79
CA ASP A 153 0.43 -15.98 20.08
C ASP A 153 0.39 -17.54 19.97
N THR A 154 -0.17 -18.07 18.88
CA THR A 154 -0.19 -19.51 18.64
C THR A 154 1.15 -20.02 18.13
N LYS A 155 1.78 -19.31 17.21
CA LYS A 155 3.00 -19.77 16.53
C LYS A 155 4.30 -19.31 17.18
N HIS A 156 4.30 -18.16 17.85
CA HIS A 156 5.51 -17.47 18.34
C HIS A 156 5.28 -16.87 19.73
N ARG A 157 4.56 -17.55 20.60
CA ARG A 157 4.24 -17.04 21.93
C ARG A 157 5.48 -16.58 22.68
N ASN A 158 5.47 -15.31 23.14
CA ASN A 158 6.58 -14.64 23.83
C ASN A 158 7.88 -14.49 23.02
N HIS A 159 7.85 -14.79 21.71
CA HIS A 159 9.04 -14.76 20.84
C HIS A 159 8.81 -13.89 19.61
N TYR A 160 8.02 -12.82 19.69
CA TYR A 160 7.82 -11.90 18.58
C TYR A 160 7.93 -10.45 18.99
N ARG A 161 8.40 -9.62 18.07
CA ARG A 161 8.29 -8.15 18.09
C ARG A 161 7.61 -7.69 16.80
N VAL A 162 6.74 -6.69 16.93
CA VAL A 162 6.01 -6.10 15.80
C VAL A 162 6.54 -4.70 15.54
N TYR A 163 6.88 -4.41 14.29
CA TYR A 163 7.31 -3.08 13.85
C TYR A 163 6.23 -2.46 12.97
N ASN A 164 5.60 -1.40 13.47
CA ASN A 164 4.65 -0.59 12.73
C ASN A 164 5.38 0.59 12.06
N LEU A 165 5.46 0.57 10.73
CA LEU A 165 6.14 1.61 9.93
C LEU A 165 5.20 2.74 9.48
N CYS A 166 3.91 2.70 9.83
CA CYS A 166 2.97 3.73 9.43
C CYS A 166 3.07 4.98 10.30
N SER A 167 3.33 6.13 9.71
CA SER A 167 3.13 7.43 10.36
C SER A 167 1.64 7.72 10.53
N GLU A 168 0.84 7.37 9.51
CA GLU A 168 -0.58 7.68 9.38
C GLU A 168 -1.52 6.84 10.25
N LYS A 169 -1.06 5.71 10.80
CA LYS A 169 -1.92 4.78 11.56
C LYS A 169 -1.21 4.05 12.69
N ALA A 170 -1.97 3.87 13.77
CA ALA A 170 -1.56 3.07 14.92
C ALA A 170 -2.75 2.25 15.45
N TYR A 171 -2.46 1.34 16.32
CA TYR A 171 -3.40 0.57 17.14
C TYR A 171 -2.88 0.51 18.59
N ASP A 172 -3.74 0.10 19.53
CA ASP A 172 -3.33 -0.04 20.92
C ASP A 172 -2.25 -1.14 21.05
N PRO A 173 -1.05 -0.82 21.58
CA PRO A 173 0.02 -1.81 21.76
C PRO A 173 -0.37 -3.00 22.63
N LYS A 174 -1.41 -2.87 23.47
CA LYS A 174 -1.94 -3.97 24.30
C LYS A 174 -2.31 -5.21 23.49
N TYR A 175 -2.77 -5.04 22.24
CA TYR A 175 -3.08 -6.17 21.37
C TYR A 175 -1.91 -7.15 21.21
N PHE A 176 -0.68 -6.63 21.15
CA PHE A 176 0.53 -7.44 21.02
C PHE A 176 1.38 -7.44 22.31
N HIS A 177 0.75 -7.42 23.47
CA HIS A 177 1.42 -7.48 24.76
C HIS A 177 2.53 -6.43 24.93
N TYR A 178 2.32 -5.22 24.36
CA TYR A 178 3.29 -4.11 24.30
C TYR A 178 4.57 -4.44 23.51
N GLN A 179 4.63 -5.52 22.75
CA GLN A 179 5.75 -5.89 21.88
C GLN A 179 5.65 -5.19 20.51
N VAL A 180 5.35 -3.89 20.51
CA VAL A 180 5.20 -3.07 19.31
C VAL A 180 6.18 -1.91 19.34
N HIS A 181 6.99 -1.83 18.29
CA HIS A 181 7.87 -0.69 18.02
C HIS A 181 7.32 0.11 16.85
N ARG A 182 7.39 1.41 16.90
CA ARG A 182 6.85 2.28 15.88
C ARG A 182 7.93 3.14 15.24
N LEU A 183 7.99 3.08 13.90
CA LEU A 183 8.82 3.94 13.06
C LEU A 183 7.89 4.78 12.17
N MET A 184 8.03 6.10 12.20
CA MET A 184 7.09 7.05 11.59
C MET A 184 7.48 7.35 10.14
N VAL A 185 7.29 6.39 9.23
CA VAL A 185 7.57 6.56 7.81
C VAL A 185 6.28 6.87 7.05
N ASP A 186 6.24 7.99 6.35
CA ASP A 186 5.10 8.38 5.53
C ASP A 186 4.90 7.44 4.34
N ASP A 187 3.64 7.32 3.91
CA ASP A 187 3.31 6.39 2.84
C ASP A 187 4.05 6.72 1.54
N HIS A 188 4.62 5.70 0.87
CA HIS A 188 5.44 5.80 -0.33
C HIS A 188 6.74 6.61 -0.17
N ASN A 189 7.11 7.01 1.03
CA ASN A 189 8.38 7.66 1.35
C ASN A 189 9.41 6.67 1.91
N VAL A 190 10.58 7.15 2.23
CA VAL A 190 11.68 6.36 2.76
C VAL A 190 11.85 6.58 4.26
N PRO A 191 12.30 5.59 5.04
CA PRO A 191 12.86 5.85 6.35
C PRO A 191 14.17 6.64 6.20
N SER A 192 14.58 7.38 7.21
CA SER A 192 15.92 7.95 7.22
C SER A 192 16.99 6.85 7.26
N LEU A 193 18.17 7.14 6.76
CA LEU A 193 19.27 6.16 6.77
C LEU A 193 19.67 5.78 8.20
N SER A 194 19.60 6.73 9.15
CA SER A 194 19.82 6.48 10.57
C SER A 194 18.80 5.51 11.16
N GLU A 195 17.50 5.70 10.86
CA GLU A 195 16.44 4.78 11.30
C GLU A 195 16.65 3.36 10.76
N MET A 196 17.12 3.22 9.51
CA MET A 196 17.45 1.91 8.94
C MET A 196 18.58 1.22 9.69
N VAL A 197 19.62 1.96 10.10
CA VAL A 197 20.75 1.45 10.87
C VAL A 197 20.31 1.05 12.29
N GLU A 198 19.58 1.91 12.98
CA GLU A 198 19.08 1.67 14.34
C GLU A 198 18.16 0.44 14.37
N PHE A 199 17.20 0.39 13.46
CA PHE A 199 16.30 -0.75 13.31
C PHE A 199 17.06 -2.05 13.08
N SER A 200 18.04 -2.05 12.17
CA SER A 200 18.82 -3.25 11.86
C SER A 200 19.61 -3.75 13.07
N LYS A 201 20.21 -2.85 13.83
CA LYS A 201 20.93 -3.19 15.08
C LYS A 201 19.98 -3.71 16.16
N GLU A 202 18.83 -3.07 16.33
CA GLU A 202 17.82 -3.47 17.31
C GLU A 202 17.26 -4.87 17.00
N VAL A 203 16.93 -5.14 15.73
CA VAL A 203 16.45 -6.46 15.31
C VAL A 203 17.54 -7.51 15.44
N GLN A 204 18.81 -7.21 15.09
CA GLN A 204 19.92 -8.13 15.32
C GLN A 204 20.08 -8.49 16.79
N LYS A 205 20.00 -7.52 17.69
CA LYS A 205 20.05 -7.75 19.14
C LYS A 205 18.91 -8.66 19.60
N TRP A 206 17.68 -8.34 19.20
CA TRP A 206 16.51 -9.16 19.51
C TRP A 206 16.62 -10.59 19.02
N MET A 207 17.11 -10.78 17.79
CA MET A 207 17.30 -12.11 17.20
C MET A 207 18.41 -12.90 17.88
N ALA A 208 19.40 -12.24 18.48
CA ALA A 208 20.49 -12.87 19.20
C ALA A 208 20.12 -13.33 20.62
N GLU A 209 19.06 -12.75 21.22
CA GLU A 209 18.60 -13.09 22.56
C GLU A 209 18.01 -14.52 22.64
N ASP A 210 17.33 -14.99 21.58
CA ASP A 210 16.76 -16.34 21.51
C ASP A 210 16.57 -16.77 20.04
N ASP A 211 16.91 -18.00 19.71
CA ASP A 211 16.79 -18.56 18.35
C ASP A 211 15.33 -18.67 17.88
N LYS A 212 14.37 -18.67 18.80
CA LYS A 212 12.93 -18.67 18.49
C LYS A 212 12.38 -17.27 18.19
N ASN A 213 13.12 -16.23 18.54
CA ASN A 213 12.66 -14.86 18.33
C ASN A 213 12.45 -14.54 16.86
N ILE A 214 11.30 -13.92 16.55
CA ILE A 214 10.92 -13.46 15.21
C ILE A 214 10.60 -11.98 15.23
N THR A 215 10.64 -11.36 14.07
CA THR A 215 10.23 -9.98 13.86
C THR A 215 9.14 -9.92 12.78
N ALA A 216 8.01 -9.30 13.12
CA ALA A 216 6.92 -9.02 12.18
C ALA A 216 6.93 -7.53 11.81
N ILE A 217 7.11 -7.25 10.53
CA ILE A 217 7.22 -5.89 10.00
C ILE A 217 5.99 -5.60 9.14
N HIS A 218 5.34 -4.47 9.37
CA HIS A 218 4.21 -4.05 8.55
C HIS A 218 4.18 -2.54 8.29
N CYS A 219 3.56 -2.19 7.18
CA CYS A 219 3.03 -0.87 6.87
C CYS A 219 1.56 -1.03 6.46
N MET A 220 1.00 -0.17 5.63
CA MET A 220 -0.38 -0.36 5.16
C MET A 220 -0.53 -1.61 4.28
N GLY A 221 0.26 -1.74 3.23
CA GLY A 221 0.22 -2.88 2.30
C GLY A 221 1.21 -4.01 2.60
N GLY A 222 2.21 -3.78 3.43
CA GLY A 222 3.27 -4.75 3.72
C GLY A 222 4.19 -5.02 2.52
N LYS A 223 4.46 -4.00 1.68
CA LYS A 223 5.33 -4.06 0.48
C LYS A 223 6.42 -3.00 0.52
N GLY A 224 6.12 -1.73 0.21
CA GLY A 224 7.10 -0.66 0.03
C GLY A 224 7.96 -0.41 1.27
N ARG A 225 7.42 0.26 2.28
CA ARG A 225 8.13 0.56 3.54
C ARG A 225 8.60 -0.71 4.25
N THR A 226 7.75 -1.72 4.32
CA THR A 226 8.07 -3.03 4.90
C THR A 226 9.22 -3.70 4.18
N GLY A 227 9.20 -3.70 2.85
CA GLY A 227 10.27 -4.29 2.04
C GLY A 227 11.58 -3.55 2.18
N THR A 228 11.55 -2.21 2.27
CA THR A 228 12.75 -1.39 2.49
C THR A 228 13.45 -1.80 3.79
N MET A 229 12.72 -1.91 4.89
CA MET A 229 13.27 -2.27 6.20
C MET A 229 13.68 -3.74 6.28
N ALA A 230 12.88 -4.64 5.70
CA ALA A 230 13.23 -6.06 5.63
C ALA A 230 14.52 -6.29 4.83
N CYS A 231 14.67 -5.63 3.66
CA CYS A 231 15.87 -5.71 2.84
C CYS A 231 17.09 -5.15 3.56
N ALA A 232 16.95 -4.02 4.27
CA ALA A 232 18.03 -3.48 5.09
C ALA A 232 18.52 -4.49 6.15
N TYR A 233 17.59 -5.13 6.85
CA TYR A 233 17.92 -6.16 7.83
C TYR A 233 18.63 -7.38 7.20
N LEU A 234 18.14 -7.86 6.04
CA LEU A 234 18.75 -8.99 5.33
C LEU A 234 20.20 -8.69 4.90
N ILE A 235 20.48 -7.44 4.53
CA ILE A 235 21.83 -6.97 4.23
C ILE A 235 22.67 -6.85 5.52
N ALA A 236 22.10 -6.28 6.58
CA ALA A 236 22.77 -6.12 7.87
C ALA A 236 23.26 -7.46 8.44
N CYS A 237 22.44 -8.52 8.32
CA CYS A 237 22.78 -9.88 8.74
C CYS A 237 23.79 -10.59 7.82
N GLY A 238 24.14 -10.00 6.67
CA GLY A 238 25.03 -10.62 5.69
C GLY A 238 24.40 -11.74 4.88
N ILE A 239 23.07 -11.89 4.88
CA ILE A 239 22.35 -12.85 4.01
C ILE A 239 22.53 -12.45 2.55
N PHE A 240 22.45 -11.15 2.27
CA PHE A 240 22.77 -10.57 0.97
C PHE A 240 23.81 -9.47 1.10
N LYS A 241 24.65 -9.32 0.07
CA LYS A 241 25.66 -8.26 0.01
C LYS A 241 25.15 -7.03 -0.74
N THR A 242 24.28 -7.23 -1.72
CA THR A 242 23.79 -6.17 -2.60
C THR A 242 22.33 -5.86 -2.37
N ALA A 243 21.95 -4.61 -2.62
CA ALA A 243 20.55 -4.19 -2.58
C ALA A 243 19.70 -4.95 -3.62
N GLU A 244 20.24 -5.19 -4.82
CA GLU A 244 19.54 -5.87 -5.90
C GLU A 244 19.12 -7.29 -5.51
N GLU A 245 20.04 -8.06 -4.92
CA GLU A 245 19.76 -9.42 -4.45
C GLU A 245 18.68 -9.42 -3.36
N SER A 246 18.81 -8.53 -2.39
CA SER A 246 17.87 -8.42 -1.26
C SER A 246 16.48 -8.00 -1.72
N LEU A 247 16.38 -7.00 -2.59
CA LEU A 247 15.11 -6.50 -3.17
C LEU A 247 14.44 -7.58 -4.03
N ARG A 248 15.20 -8.30 -4.86
CA ARG A 248 14.68 -9.40 -5.66
C ARG A 248 14.15 -10.52 -4.77
N TYR A 249 14.92 -10.94 -3.78
CA TYR A 249 14.50 -11.98 -2.83
C TYR A 249 13.22 -11.60 -2.10
N PHE A 250 13.14 -10.38 -1.56
CA PHE A 250 11.92 -9.90 -0.90
C PHE A 250 10.72 -9.93 -1.84
N GLY A 251 10.87 -9.44 -3.07
CA GLY A 251 9.82 -9.45 -4.09
C GLY A 251 9.32 -10.87 -4.39
N GLU A 252 10.24 -11.82 -4.60
CA GLU A 252 9.92 -13.22 -4.88
C GLU A 252 9.24 -13.92 -3.71
N ARG A 253 9.63 -13.60 -2.47
CA ARG A 253 9.01 -14.18 -1.27
C ARG A 253 7.65 -13.58 -0.97
N ARG A 254 7.51 -12.26 -1.10
CA ARG A 254 6.30 -11.52 -0.71
C ARG A 254 5.19 -11.56 -1.75
N THR A 255 5.54 -11.64 -3.04
CA THR A 255 4.59 -11.53 -4.15
C THR A 255 4.66 -12.73 -5.09
N ASP A 256 3.64 -12.90 -5.91
CA ASP A 256 3.60 -13.84 -7.01
C ASP A 256 3.42 -13.13 -8.36
N LYS A 257 3.44 -13.88 -9.45
CA LYS A 257 3.29 -13.36 -10.82
C LYS A 257 1.87 -13.44 -11.35
N THR A 258 0.86 -13.67 -10.50
CA THR A 258 -0.52 -13.90 -10.95
C THR A 258 -1.17 -12.68 -11.60
N THR A 259 -0.78 -11.49 -11.16
CA THR A 259 -1.33 -10.21 -11.67
C THR A 259 -0.30 -9.36 -12.41
N SER A 260 0.96 -9.79 -12.48
CA SER A 260 2.07 -9.09 -13.15
C SER A 260 3.12 -10.09 -13.60
N ASN A 261 3.71 -9.88 -14.79
CA ASN A 261 4.81 -10.70 -15.27
C ASN A 261 6.12 -10.55 -14.47
N LYS A 262 6.14 -9.65 -13.49
CA LYS A 262 7.29 -9.38 -12.61
C LYS A 262 6.89 -9.45 -11.15
N PHE A 263 7.80 -9.89 -10.30
CA PHE A 263 7.66 -9.72 -8.85
C PHE A 263 7.73 -8.24 -8.50
N GLN A 264 6.80 -7.77 -7.65
CA GLN A 264 6.71 -6.37 -7.25
C GLN A 264 6.84 -6.28 -5.72
N GLY A 265 8.07 -6.19 -5.23
CA GLY A 265 8.35 -6.01 -3.81
C GLY A 265 8.25 -4.54 -3.39
N VAL A 266 9.39 -3.89 -3.26
CA VAL A 266 9.48 -2.46 -2.94
C VAL A 266 8.94 -1.63 -4.12
N GLU A 267 8.15 -0.59 -3.81
CA GLU A 267 7.35 0.07 -4.84
C GLU A 267 8.02 1.29 -5.47
N THR A 268 8.73 2.10 -4.67
CA THR A 268 9.24 3.37 -5.17
C THR A 268 10.74 3.33 -5.46
N PRO A 269 11.19 4.04 -6.49
CA PRO A 269 12.62 4.14 -6.82
C PRO A 269 13.46 4.70 -5.67
N SER A 270 12.93 5.68 -4.91
CA SER A 270 13.62 6.20 -3.73
C SER A 270 13.80 5.14 -2.65
N GLN A 271 12.80 4.31 -2.40
CA GLN A 271 12.92 3.20 -1.43
C GLN A 271 14.01 2.21 -1.86
N SER A 272 14.05 1.83 -3.14
CA SER A 272 15.09 0.96 -3.67
C SER A 272 16.49 1.60 -3.58
N ARG A 273 16.59 2.91 -3.84
CA ARG A 273 17.84 3.68 -3.70
C ARG A 273 18.36 3.67 -2.28
N TYR A 274 17.48 3.80 -1.30
CA TYR A 274 17.85 3.79 0.13
C TYR A 274 18.32 2.40 0.59
N VAL A 275 17.77 1.33 0.04
CA VAL A 275 18.35 -0.02 0.26
C VAL A 275 19.77 -0.09 -0.32
N GLY A 276 20.03 0.57 -1.46
CA GLY A 276 21.38 0.71 -2.03
C GLY A 276 22.33 1.45 -1.09
N TYR A 277 21.93 2.61 -0.59
CA TYR A 277 22.73 3.36 0.39
C TYR A 277 22.98 2.55 1.65
N PHE A 278 22.00 1.81 2.13
CA PHE A 278 22.18 0.95 3.29
C PHE A 278 23.18 -0.19 3.03
N ALA A 279 23.19 -0.75 1.83
CA ALA A 279 24.19 -1.75 1.45
C ALA A 279 25.62 -1.17 1.53
N ASP A 280 25.81 0.07 1.07
CA ASP A 280 27.09 0.76 1.21
C ASP A 280 27.41 1.07 2.68
N VAL A 281 26.42 1.50 3.48
CA VAL A 281 26.60 1.69 4.94
C VAL A 281 27.06 0.39 5.61
N LYS A 282 26.51 -0.75 5.23
CA LYS A 282 26.93 -2.05 5.77
C LYS A 282 28.32 -2.45 5.29
N ASN A 283 28.56 -2.37 3.98
CA ASN A 283 29.76 -2.97 3.37
C ASN A 283 31.00 -2.08 3.48
N ILE A 284 30.83 -0.75 3.44
CA ILE A 284 31.92 0.23 3.47
C ILE A 284 32.11 0.80 4.88
N TYR A 285 31.02 1.12 5.56
CA TYR A 285 31.06 1.84 6.85
C TYR A 285 30.72 0.94 8.05
N ASN A 286 30.62 -0.37 7.86
CA ASN A 286 30.36 -1.37 8.93
C ASN A 286 29.19 -0.99 9.86
N LEU A 287 28.03 -0.64 9.28
CA LEU A 287 26.82 -0.19 9.99
C LEU A 287 27.00 1.09 10.84
N THR A 288 27.95 1.93 10.48
CA THR A 288 28.04 3.31 10.93
C THR A 288 27.61 4.25 9.81
N LEU A 289 27.04 5.40 10.15
CA LEU A 289 26.67 6.36 9.13
C LEU A 289 27.93 6.94 8.45
N PRO A 290 27.88 7.21 7.14
CA PRO A 290 28.98 7.88 6.45
C PRO A 290 29.21 9.29 7.03
N PRO A 291 30.40 9.86 6.84
CA PRO A 291 30.66 11.25 7.20
C PRO A 291 29.63 12.18 6.57
N ARG A 292 29.18 13.18 7.33
CA ARG A 292 28.20 14.16 6.84
C ARG A 292 28.81 14.98 5.72
N ASN A 293 28.09 15.10 4.61
CA ASN A 293 28.46 15.92 3.47
C ASN A 293 27.46 17.08 3.34
N LEU A 294 27.96 18.33 3.41
CA LEU A 294 27.15 19.53 3.26
C LEU A 294 27.13 19.97 1.81
N LEU A 295 25.96 20.05 1.21
CA LEU A 295 25.78 20.40 -0.20
C LEU A 295 24.77 21.54 -0.36
N VAL A 296 24.97 22.39 -1.36
CA VAL A 296 24.00 23.40 -1.80
C VAL A 296 23.57 23.07 -3.22
N ILE A 297 22.27 23.05 -3.47
CA ILE A 297 21.76 22.89 -4.84
C ILE A 297 21.91 24.21 -5.58
N ARG A 298 22.66 24.19 -6.67
CA ARG A 298 22.87 25.35 -7.57
C ARG A 298 21.84 25.42 -8.67
N LYS A 299 21.64 24.30 -9.34
CA LYS A 299 20.67 24.22 -10.44
C LYS A 299 20.06 22.82 -10.55
N ILE A 300 18.84 22.79 -11.04
CA ILE A 300 18.11 21.58 -11.41
C ILE A 300 17.84 21.65 -12.91
N VAL A 301 18.13 20.59 -13.64
CA VAL A 301 17.84 20.44 -15.06
C VAL A 301 16.78 19.36 -15.23
N ILE A 302 15.71 19.67 -15.93
CA ILE A 302 14.64 18.72 -16.27
C ILE A 302 14.68 18.52 -17.78
N TYR A 303 14.91 17.29 -18.19
CA TYR A 303 15.00 16.89 -19.61
C TYR A 303 13.66 16.38 -20.10
N SER A 304 13.43 16.49 -21.41
CA SER A 304 12.19 16.08 -22.10
C SER A 304 10.95 16.72 -21.46
N ILE A 305 11.00 18.03 -21.31
CA ILE A 305 9.95 18.84 -20.67
C ILE A 305 8.73 19.05 -21.58
N HIS A 306 8.88 18.89 -22.90
CA HIS A 306 7.79 19.06 -23.85
C HIS A 306 6.63 18.09 -23.54
N GLY A 307 5.44 18.64 -23.36
CA GLY A 307 4.25 17.86 -22.97
C GLY A 307 4.13 17.59 -21.46
N VAL A 308 5.06 18.07 -20.64
CA VAL A 308 5.00 17.97 -19.18
C VAL A 308 4.53 19.31 -18.59
N GLY A 309 3.32 19.33 -18.02
CA GLY A 309 2.69 20.57 -17.55
C GLY A 309 2.47 21.57 -18.68
N LYS A 310 2.94 22.79 -18.50
CA LYS A 310 2.95 23.83 -19.56
C LYS A 310 4.01 23.60 -20.62
N GLY A 311 4.92 22.66 -20.43
CA GLY A 311 5.99 22.33 -21.35
C GLY A 311 7.19 23.26 -21.34
N ASN A 312 7.20 24.28 -20.50
CA ASN A 312 8.28 25.27 -20.35
C ASN A 312 8.79 25.41 -18.90
N GLY A 313 8.19 24.67 -17.96
CA GLY A 313 8.55 24.70 -16.55
C GLY A 313 7.97 25.84 -15.71
N ASP A 314 7.25 26.80 -16.31
CA ASP A 314 6.72 27.96 -15.59
C ASP A 314 5.66 27.62 -14.55
N ASP A 315 5.01 26.46 -14.67
CA ASP A 315 4.04 25.94 -13.72
C ASP A 315 4.66 25.10 -12.61
N LEU A 316 5.97 24.82 -12.70
CA LEU A 316 6.66 24.03 -11.71
C LEU A 316 7.04 24.85 -10.48
N GLN A 317 6.79 24.25 -9.33
CA GLN A 317 7.27 24.71 -8.04
C GLN A 317 8.16 23.61 -7.45
N VAL A 318 9.27 23.99 -6.85
CA VAL A 318 10.21 23.05 -6.22
C VAL A 318 10.19 23.25 -4.72
N GLN A 319 10.04 22.19 -3.99
CA GLN A 319 10.18 22.16 -2.52
C GLN A 319 11.32 21.21 -2.15
N ILE A 320 12.22 21.70 -1.33
CA ILE A 320 13.29 20.90 -0.72
C ILE A 320 12.93 20.69 0.74
N ILE A 321 12.89 19.43 1.15
CA ILE A 321 12.46 19.01 2.48
C ILE A 321 13.61 18.26 3.14
N MET A 322 13.92 18.66 4.37
CA MET A 322 14.94 18.05 5.21
C MET A 322 14.41 18.01 6.65
N LEU A 323 14.63 16.92 7.38
CA LEU A 323 14.10 16.72 8.74
C LEU A 323 12.58 16.99 8.83
N GLN A 324 11.82 16.53 7.84
CA GLN A 324 10.36 16.69 7.71
C GLN A 324 9.88 18.15 7.61
N LYS A 325 10.78 19.11 7.34
CA LYS A 325 10.46 20.52 7.16
C LYS A 325 10.84 20.99 5.77
N ILE A 326 10.01 21.84 5.17
CA ILE A 326 10.37 22.54 3.93
C ILE A 326 11.44 23.56 4.29
N VAL A 327 12.68 23.32 3.83
CA VAL A 327 13.82 24.21 4.06
C VAL A 327 14.03 25.19 2.92
N PHE A 328 13.49 24.88 1.74
CA PHE A 328 13.54 25.77 0.58
C PHE A 328 12.32 25.57 -0.32
N PHE A 329 11.85 26.68 -0.88
CA PHE A 329 10.77 26.71 -1.87
C PHE A 329 11.11 27.69 -2.98
N CYS A 330 10.86 27.30 -4.23
CA CYS A 330 10.96 28.20 -5.36
C CYS A 330 9.89 27.95 -6.43
N SER A 331 9.62 29.01 -7.19
CA SER A 331 8.71 29.02 -8.35
C SER A 331 9.23 30.02 -9.38
N ALA A 332 8.62 30.12 -10.55
CA ALA A 332 9.01 31.06 -11.60
C ALA A 332 9.09 32.53 -11.13
N SER A 333 8.37 32.86 -10.07
CA SER A 333 8.34 34.23 -9.49
C SER A 333 9.17 34.41 -8.22
N THR A 334 9.74 33.33 -7.66
CA THR A 334 10.32 33.38 -6.31
C THR A 334 11.50 32.42 -6.17
N ASN A 335 12.62 32.93 -5.66
CA ASN A 335 13.81 32.15 -5.25
C ASN A 335 14.49 31.34 -6.35
N CYS A 336 14.09 31.46 -7.60
CA CYS A 336 14.81 30.84 -8.71
C CYS A 336 14.61 31.60 -10.03
N ARG A 337 15.49 31.31 -10.97
CA ARG A 337 15.37 31.70 -12.37
C ARG A 337 15.16 30.44 -13.21
N ILE A 338 14.06 30.38 -13.95
CA ILE A 338 13.73 29.29 -14.87
C ILE A 338 14.14 29.70 -16.28
N VAL A 339 14.91 28.87 -16.96
CA VAL A 339 15.35 29.05 -18.35
C VAL A 339 14.86 27.83 -19.15
N HIS A 340 14.07 28.08 -20.18
CA HIS A 340 13.61 27.05 -21.11
C HIS A 340 14.51 26.99 -22.34
N ASP A 341 15.22 25.91 -22.51
CA ASP A 341 16.05 25.58 -23.68
C ASP A 341 15.25 24.70 -24.61
N VAL A 342 14.57 25.34 -25.57
CA VAL A 342 13.64 24.69 -26.49
C VAL A 342 14.36 23.72 -27.43
N GLU A 343 15.57 24.07 -27.88
CA GLU A 343 16.35 23.26 -28.83
C GLU A 343 16.73 21.90 -28.24
N ARG A 344 17.01 21.87 -26.93
CA ARG A 344 17.40 20.66 -26.20
C ARG A 344 16.28 20.05 -25.38
N ASP A 345 15.06 20.53 -25.54
CA ASP A 345 13.87 20.08 -24.81
C ASP A 345 14.14 19.94 -23.30
N ARG A 346 14.64 20.99 -22.67
CA ARG A 346 14.97 20.98 -21.23
C ARG A 346 14.67 22.32 -20.55
N VAL A 347 14.43 22.24 -19.27
CA VAL A 347 14.27 23.39 -18.37
C VAL A 347 15.42 23.40 -17.38
N ILE A 348 16.03 24.56 -17.18
CA ILE A 348 17.09 24.78 -16.21
C ILE A 348 16.55 25.73 -15.13
N ILE A 349 16.50 25.24 -13.91
CA ILE A 349 16.08 26.01 -12.73
C ILE A 349 17.33 26.36 -11.93
N HIS A 350 17.73 27.62 -11.96
CA HIS A 350 18.81 28.15 -11.14
C HIS A 350 18.25 28.59 -9.79
N LEU A 351 18.69 27.96 -8.69
CA LEU A 351 18.23 28.28 -7.35
C LEU A 351 19.01 29.45 -6.77
N SER A 352 18.28 30.37 -6.10
CA SER A 352 18.87 31.52 -5.40
C SER A 352 18.80 31.27 -3.90
N SER A 353 19.93 31.31 -3.21
CA SER A 353 19.98 31.20 -1.73
C SER A 353 19.42 29.87 -1.15
N CYS A 354 19.64 28.75 -1.84
CA CYS A 354 19.35 27.47 -1.27
C CYS A 354 20.22 27.25 -0.01
N PRO A 355 19.63 26.81 1.13
CA PRO A 355 20.41 26.55 2.34
C PRO A 355 21.30 25.31 2.19
N PRO A 356 22.32 25.15 3.05
CA PRO A 356 23.09 23.93 3.13
C PRO A 356 22.21 22.72 3.47
N LEU A 357 22.35 21.65 2.70
CA LEU A 357 21.63 20.40 2.85
C LEU A 357 22.55 19.32 3.40
N HIS A 358 22.01 18.46 4.23
CA HIS A 358 22.73 17.32 4.79
C HIS A 358 21.80 16.11 5.02
N ASP A 359 22.39 14.93 5.08
CA ASP A 359 21.71 13.68 5.37
C ASP A 359 20.58 13.39 4.37
N ASP A 360 19.38 13.07 4.84
CA ASP A 360 18.23 12.68 4.03
C ASP A 360 17.49 13.89 3.49
N VAL A 361 17.45 14.03 2.18
CA VAL A 361 16.83 15.17 1.47
C VAL A 361 15.79 14.68 0.49
N LYS A 362 14.61 15.30 0.52
CA LYS A 362 13.54 15.13 -0.45
C LYS A 362 13.41 16.35 -1.33
N VAL A 363 13.37 16.14 -2.64
CA VAL A 363 12.99 17.17 -3.60
C VAL A 363 11.63 16.82 -4.18
N ARG A 364 10.66 17.72 -4.04
CA ARG A 364 9.29 17.56 -4.49
C ARG A 364 8.93 18.63 -5.50
N PHE A 365 8.35 18.22 -6.62
CA PHE A 365 7.85 19.11 -7.65
C PHE A 365 6.35 19.20 -7.60
N LEU A 366 5.83 20.42 -7.65
CA LEU A 366 4.40 20.70 -7.67
C LEU A 366 4.03 21.38 -8.98
N SER A 367 2.85 21.10 -9.48
CA SER A 367 2.24 21.74 -10.64
C SER A 367 0.72 21.58 -10.54
N SER A 368 0.00 22.62 -10.94
CA SER A 368 -1.47 22.56 -11.08
C SER A 368 -1.90 21.87 -12.38
N ALA A 369 -1.01 21.81 -13.37
CA ALA A 369 -1.28 21.25 -14.69
C ALA A 369 -0.99 19.73 -14.79
N LEU A 370 -0.31 19.15 -13.81
CA LEU A 370 0.08 17.74 -13.80
C LEU A 370 -0.75 16.92 -12.82
N PRO A 371 -1.06 15.65 -13.15
CA PRO A 371 -1.75 14.76 -12.23
C PRO A 371 -0.87 14.46 -11.01
N LYS A 372 -1.50 14.45 -9.85
CA LYS A 372 -0.88 14.10 -8.58
C LYS A 372 -1.08 12.62 -8.30
N TYR A 373 -0.10 11.98 -7.70
CA TYR A 373 -0.17 10.59 -7.33
C TYR A 373 0.36 10.35 -5.91
N TYR A 374 1.47 9.62 -5.73
CA TYR A 374 2.06 9.48 -4.40
C TYR A 374 2.48 10.85 -3.86
N ASP A 375 2.37 11.03 -2.56
CA ASP A 375 2.73 12.26 -1.87
C ASP A 375 1.98 13.51 -2.37
N ASN A 376 0.83 13.32 -3.00
CA ASN A 376 -0.01 14.39 -3.54
C ASN A 376 0.75 15.37 -4.45
N CYS A 377 1.73 14.89 -5.20
CA CYS A 377 2.54 15.67 -6.14
C CYS A 377 2.77 14.93 -7.45
N PRO A 378 3.13 15.64 -8.54
CA PRO A 378 3.44 15.03 -9.83
C PRO A 378 4.62 14.09 -9.78
N PHE A 379 5.74 14.52 -9.21
CA PHE A 379 6.94 13.70 -9.04
C PHE A 379 7.81 14.22 -7.90
N PHE A 380 8.61 13.33 -7.33
CA PHE A 380 9.55 13.61 -6.26
C PHE A 380 10.65 12.56 -6.24
N PHE A 381 11.65 12.76 -5.40
CA PHE A 381 12.67 11.76 -5.09
C PHE A 381 13.36 12.11 -3.79
N TRP A 382 14.00 11.09 -3.21
CA TRP A 382 14.85 11.19 -2.03
C TRP A 382 16.30 10.87 -2.40
N PHE A 383 17.23 11.53 -1.75
CA PHE A 383 18.65 11.20 -1.78
C PHE A 383 19.30 11.49 -0.43
N HIS A 384 20.47 10.92 -0.21
CA HIS A 384 21.28 11.23 0.97
C HIS A 384 22.56 11.91 0.51
N THR A 385 22.91 13.05 1.13
CA THR A 385 24.00 13.91 0.67
C THR A 385 25.36 13.23 0.63
N SER A 386 25.62 12.33 1.57
CA SER A 386 26.91 11.61 1.64
C SER A 386 27.16 10.65 0.47
N PHE A 387 26.13 10.31 -0.32
CA PHE A 387 26.28 9.45 -1.50
C PHE A 387 26.26 10.21 -2.82
N ILE A 388 26.32 11.54 -2.78
CA ILE A 388 26.45 12.34 -3.99
C ILE A 388 27.90 12.34 -4.42
N GLN A 389 28.14 11.87 -5.65
CA GLN A 389 29.46 11.83 -6.27
C GLN A 389 29.60 12.93 -7.32
N ASN A 390 30.80 13.50 -7.43
CA ASN A 390 31.11 14.54 -8.42
C ASN A 390 30.16 15.73 -8.42
N ASN A 391 29.58 16.07 -7.26
CA ASN A 391 28.62 17.16 -7.09
C ASN A 391 27.44 17.11 -8.08
N ARG A 392 26.99 15.91 -8.44
CA ARG A 392 25.97 15.67 -9.45
C ARG A 392 25.08 14.50 -9.08
N LEU A 393 23.77 14.65 -9.31
CA LEU A 393 22.79 13.56 -9.22
C LEU A 393 21.93 13.56 -10.48
N TYR A 394 22.00 12.48 -11.26
CA TYR A 394 21.15 12.26 -12.43
C TYR A 394 20.15 11.14 -12.16
N LEU A 395 18.88 11.42 -12.40
CA LEU A 395 17.78 10.49 -12.21
C LEU A 395 16.93 10.39 -13.47
N SER A 396 16.99 9.25 -14.15
CA SER A 396 16.12 8.93 -15.29
C SER A 396 14.67 8.77 -14.82
N ARG A 397 13.72 8.78 -15.75
CA ARG A 397 12.28 8.59 -15.49
C ARG A 397 12.02 7.43 -14.52
N ASP A 398 12.70 6.31 -14.73
CA ASP A 398 12.50 5.08 -13.94
C ASP A 398 13.09 5.17 -12.51
N LYS A 399 13.86 6.20 -12.22
CA LYS A 399 14.47 6.50 -10.92
C LYS A 399 13.76 7.63 -10.16
N LEU A 400 12.69 8.17 -10.72
CA LEU A 400 11.85 9.21 -10.12
C LEU A 400 10.55 8.61 -9.58
N ASP A 401 10.15 9.02 -8.40
CA ASP A 401 8.91 8.57 -7.78
C ASP A 401 7.71 9.23 -8.48
N ASN A 402 6.76 8.45 -8.90
CA ASN A 402 5.61 8.66 -9.77
C ASN A 402 5.90 8.46 -11.27
N PRO A 403 6.86 9.14 -11.92
CA PRO A 403 7.14 8.92 -13.35
C PRO A 403 7.55 7.48 -13.71
N HIS A 404 8.12 6.72 -12.77
CA HIS A 404 8.49 5.30 -12.99
C HIS A 404 7.29 4.40 -13.33
N LYS A 405 6.07 4.83 -12.99
CA LYS A 405 4.87 4.01 -13.18
C LYS A 405 4.42 4.00 -14.65
N PRO A 406 4.15 2.82 -15.25
CA PRO A 406 3.71 2.72 -16.65
C PRO A 406 2.52 3.59 -17.00
N LYS A 407 1.57 3.77 -16.09
CA LYS A 407 0.40 4.64 -16.29
C LYS A 407 0.75 6.11 -16.49
N MET A 408 1.93 6.55 -16.04
CA MET A 408 2.42 7.93 -16.15
C MET A 408 3.24 8.15 -17.44
N TRP A 409 3.55 7.09 -18.20
CA TRP A 409 4.39 7.19 -19.40
C TRP A 409 3.74 7.91 -20.57
N LYS A 410 2.43 8.15 -20.51
CA LYS A 410 1.74 9.04 -21.48
C LYS A 410 2.16 10.50 -21.29
N ILE A 411 2.61 10.88 -20.08
CA ILE A 411 3.04 12.23 -19.74
C ILE A 411 4.58 12.32 -19.77
N TYR A 412 5.23 11.40 -19.08
CA TYR A 412 6.69 11.37 -18.97
C TYR A 412 7.28 10.43 -20.02
N ARG A 413 7.97 10.97 -21.01
CA ARG A 413 8.64 10.21 -22.07
C ARG A 413 9.83 9.41 -21.54
N PRO A 414 10.40 8.45 -22.29
CA PRO A 414 11.56 7.69 -21.84
C PRO A 414 12.77 8.56 -21.49
N GLU A 415 12.94 9.68 -22.19
CA GLU A 415 14.04 10.63 -22.01
C GLU A 415 13.83 11.60 -20.82
N PHE A 416 12.64 11.59 -20.20
CA PHE A 416 12.36 12.42 -19.04
C PHE A 416 13.34 12.09 -17.91
N ALA A 417 14.04 13.09 -17.42
CA ALA A 417 15.03 12.94 -16.37
C ALA A 417 15.18 14.23 -15.57
N VAL A 418 15.63 14.11 -14.35
CA VAL A 418 16.00 15.22 -13.50
C VAL A 418 17.47 15.11 -13.15
N GLU A 419 18.20 16.19 -13.30
CA GLU A 419 19.61 16.27 -12.95
C GLU A 419 19.87 17.45 -12.02
N ILE A 420 20.58 17.21 -10.93
CA ILE A 420 20.89 18.21 -9.92
C ILE A 420 22.39 18.41 -9.87
N TYR A 421 22.79 19.69 -9.81
CA TYR A 421 24.16 20.11 -9.61
C TYR A 421 24.31 20.79 -8.26
N PHE A 422 25.32 20.36 -7.53
CA PHE A 422 25.61 20.81 -6.18
C PHE A 422 26.92 21.59 -6.13
N ASP A 423 27.05 22.44 -5.10
CA ASP A 423 28.33 22.89 -4.59
C ASP A 423 28.59 22.26 -3.23
N ALA A 424 29.77 21.73 -3.03
CA ALA A 424 30.22 21.30 -1.72
C ALA A 424 30.57 22.55 -0.88
N ILE A 425 30.15 22.52 0.38
CA ILE A 425 30.61 23.52 1.35
C ILE A 425 31.76 22.86 2.12
N ASP A 426 32.95 23.40 2.00
CA ASP A 426 34.05 22.98 2.85
C ASP A 426 33.63 23.19 4.31
N GLN A 427 33.64 22.10 5.10
CA GLN A 427 33.49 22.20 6.54
C GLN A 427 34.72 23.00 7.03
N VAL A 428 34.53 24.26 7.35
CA VAL A 428 35.48 24.97 8.21
C VAL A 428 35.49 24.16 9.51
N VAL A 429 36.53 23.36 9.69
CA VAL A 429 36.79 22.67 10.95
C VAL A 429 36.85 23.75 12.01
N ALA A 430 35.77 23.93 12.75
CA ALA A 430 35.85 24.63 14.02
C ALA A 430 36.65 23.67 14.91
N ASP A 431 37.94 23.95 15.02
CA ASP A 431 38.80 23.36 16.05
C ASP A 431 38.14 23.53 17.41
N PRO A 432 38.25 22.55 18.30
CA PRO A 432 37.50 22.39 19.56
C PRO A 432 37.77 23.52 20.55
#